data_b90ec7724baa4d4786881028dd8d43c5
#
_entry.id   b90ec7724baa4d4786881028dd8d43c5
#
_cell.length_a   1.000
_cell.length_b   1.000
_cell.length_c   1.000
_cell.angle_alpha   90.00
_cell.angle_beta   90.00
_cell.angle_gamma   90.00
#
_symmetry.space_group_name_H-M   'P 1'
#
loop_
_entity.id
_entity.type
_entity.pdbx_description
1 polymer ?
#
loop_
_entity_poly.entity_id
_entity_poly.type
_entity_poly.pdbx_seq_one_letter_code
_entity_poly.pdbx_strand_id
1 'polypeptide(L)'
;MGFKHRFGRIVISALLLMFLVNNMSNAQEIGLQLHSFRDLFAKDVAGTMAKVRKMGIKEVELYGTYGLEFPEFIKILAQNEISVVSYGAQFDKLKDFPQTLADEARSYGAKYVVIFSIPFEGESFTVEDADKAAAVFNAAGKIIARNGLMLCYHPHGYEFKPYKDGTLFDYMVEKFDSRFVQFEMDVFWVKQAGQDPLALLKKYPNRFVLMHVKDRKKGTKNTDNGKADIESNVVLGTGDVGIVEVVREAKKLGIQHLFIEDESSKAEEQVLKSIRFLRTVR
;
A
#
# COMPACT_ATOMS: atom_id res chain seq x y z
N MET A 1 44.62 27.15 37.56
CA MET A 1 43.34 26.68 38.14
C MET A 1 42.19 27.19 37.25
N GLY A 2 41.43 26.38 36.60
CA GLY A 2 40.23 26.83 35.87
C GLY A 2 40.04 26.29 34.45
N PHE A 3 40.09 24.97 34.24
CA PHE A 3 39.77 24.39 32.92
C PHE A 3 38.98 23.04 33.00
N LYS A 4 38.01 22.92 33.90
CA LYS A 4 37.28 21.64 34.08
C LYS A 4 35.73 21.69 34.03
N HIS A 5 35.09 22.81 33.66
CA HIS A 5 33.63 22.91 33.73
C HIS A 5 32.89 23.20 32.42
N ARG A 6 33.54 23.16 31.24
CA ARG A 6 32.85 23.44 29.95
C ARG A 6 32.51 22.21 29.10
N PHE A 7 33.09 21.05 29.34
CA PHE A 7 32.84 19.85 28.52
C PHE A 7 31.54 19.09 28.86
N GLY A 8 31.06 19.18 30.10
CA GLY A 8 29.86 18.41 30.51
C GLY A 8 28.52 18.95 29.98
N ARG A 9 28.43 20.25 29.69
CA ARG A 9 27.17 20.85 29.21
C ARG A 9 26.90 20.62 27.72
N ILE A 10 27.93 20.47 26.90
CA ILE A 10 27.79 20.27 25.44
C ILE A 10 27.35 18.84 25.11
N VAL A 11 27.82 17.85 25.88
CA VAL A 11 27.48 16.44 25.68
C VAL A 11 26.02 16.16 26.07
N ILE A 12 25.51 16.80 27.13
CA ILE A 12 24.11 16.62 27.58
C ILE A 12 23.14 17.25 26.58
N SER A 13 23.48 18.40 26.00
CA SER A 13 22.65 19.04 24.96
C SER A 13 22.60 18.24 23.64
N ALA A 14 23.71 17.62 23.24
CA ALA A 14 23.75 16.77 22.03
C ALA A 14 22.99 15.48 22.23
N LEU A 15 23.03 14.87 23.42
CA LEU A 15 22.24 13.67 23.74
C LEU A 15 20.72 13.97 23.81
N LEU A 16 20.32 15.14 24.34
CA LEU A 16 18.92 15.55 24.36
C LEU A 16 18.39 15.86 22.95
N LEU A 17 19.21 16.41 22.05
CA LEU A 17 18.85 16.62 20.64
C LEU A 17 18.72 15.29 19.88
N MET A 18 19.58 14.30 20.14
CA MET A 18 19.45 12.96 19.55
C MET A 18 18.19 12.22 20.03
N PHE A 19 17.75 12.41 21.27
CA PHE A 19 16.49 11.84 21.76
C PHE A 19 15.26 12.54 21.20
N LEU A 20 15.33 13.82 20.85
CA LEU A 20 14.22 14.57 20.23
C LEU A 20 14.03 14.24 18.74
N VAL A 21 15.11 13.84 18.04
CA VAL A 21 15.02 13.45 16.62
C VAL A 21 14.43 12.04 16.44
N ASN A 22 14.53 11.16 17.45
CA ASN A 22 13.93 9.81 17.40
C ASN A 22 12.42 9.76 17.75
N ASN A 23 11.81 10.88 18.12
CA ASN A 23 10.37 11.00 18.33
C ASN A 23 9.63 11.69 17.17
N MET A 24 10.20 11.75 15.97
CA MET A 24 9.44 12.10 14.77
C MET A 24 8.41 10.98 14.51
N SER A 25 7.23 11.27 14.92
CA SER A 25 5.99 10.52 14.96
C SER A 25 5.92 9.33 13.98
N ASN A 26 5.80 8.13 14.53
CA ASN A 26 5.21 6.96 13.86
C ASN A 26 3.70 7.20 13.60
N ALA A 27 3.31 8.40 13.20
CA ALA A 27 1.94 8.70 12.83
C ALA A 27 1.67 8.03 11.48
N GLN A 28 0.65 7.20 11.45
CA GLN A 28 0.19 6.65 10.19
C GLN A 28 -0.40 7.77 9.34
N GLU A 29 0.00 7.82 8.07
CA GLU A 29 -0.54 8.75 7.09
C GLU A 29 -1.72 8.11 6.35
N ILE A 30 -2.77 8.89 6.15
CA ILE A 30 -3.94 8.46 5.38
C ILE A 30 -3.76 8.97 3.95
N GLY A 31 -3.54 8.03 3.04
CA GLY A 31 -3.47 8.25 1.61
C GLY A 31 -4.73 7.77 0.89
N LEU A 32 -4.73 7.91 -0.41
CA LEU A 32 -5.77 7.43 -1.31
C LEU A 32 -5.14 6.63 -2.45
N GLN A 33 -5.68 5.41 -2.70
CA GLN A 33 -5.46 4.74 -3.97
C GLN A 33 -6.32 5.43 -5.02
N LEU A 34 -5.68 6.01 -6.04
CA LEU A 34 -6.37 6.89 -7.01
C LEU A 34 -7.40 6.15 -7.88
N HIS A 35 -7.31 4.83 -7.98
CA HIS A 35 -8.32 4.01 -8.66
C HIS A 35 -9.72 4.17 -8.07
N SER A 36 -9.83 4.52 -6.79
CA SER A 36 -11.10 4.83 -6.14
C SER A 36 -11.91 5.91 -6.87
N PHE A 37 -11.23 6.83 -7.54
CA PHE A 37 -11.87 7.95 -8.24
C PHE A 37 -11.68 7.89 -9.77
N ARG A 38 -11.40 6.70 -10.32
CA ARG A 38 -11.15 6.46 -11.75
C ARG A 38 -12.18 7.11 -12.68
N ASP A 39 -13.47 7.04 -12.32
CA ASP A 39 -14.56 7.62 -13.11
C ASP A 39 -14.61 9.15 -13.06
N LEU A 40 -14.10 9.74 -11.97
CA LEU A 40 -13.95 11.20 -11.84
C LEU A 40 -12.70 11.67 -12.59
N PHE A 41 -11.59 10.96 -12.46
CA PHE A 41 -10.34 11.25 -13.17
C PHE A 41 -10.52 11.14 -14.68
N ALA A 42 -11.32 10.21 -15.17
CA ALA A 42 -11.64 10.09 -16.60
C ALA A 42 -12.35 11.33 -17.18
N LYS A 43 -12.98 12.13 -16.33
CA LYS A 43 -13.73 13.34 -16.73
C LYS A 43 -12.91 14.63 -16.55
N ASP A 44 -12.21 14.74 -15.42
CA ASP A 44 -11.45 15.94 -15.03
C ASP A 44 -10.35 15.57 -14.04
N VAL A 45 -9.12 15.45 -14.55
CA VAL A 45 -7.97 15.08 -13.72
C VAL A 45 -7.62 16.17 -12.71
N ALA A 46 -7.57 17.43 -13.17
CA ALA A 46 -7.16 18.54 -12.31
C ALA A 46 -8.20 18.81 -11.20
N GLY A 47 -9.49 18.88 -11.54
CA GLY A 47 -10.56 19.07 -10.57
C GLY A 47 -10.70 17.93 -9.60
N THR A 48 -10.49 16.68 -10.06
CA THR A 48 -10.50 15.50 -9.17
C THR A 48 -9.33 15.53 -8.20
N MET A 49 -8.11 15.90 -8.65
CA MET A 49 -6.95 16.04 -7.76
C MET A 49 -7.15 17.13 -6.71
N ALA A 50 -7.73 18.26 -7.11
CA ALA A 50 -8.11 19.33 -6.17
C ALA A 50 -9.16 18.86 -5.14
N LYS A 51 -10.11 18.01 -5.55
CA LYS A 51 -11.07 17.38 -4.65
C LYS A 51 -10.37 16.45 -3.65
N VAL A 52 -9.45 15.60 -4.10
CA VAL A 52 -8.63 14.73 -3.23
C VAL A 52 -7.90 15.58 -2.18
N ARG A 53 -7.26 16.66 -2.60
CA ARG A 53 -6.58 17.59 -1.67
C ARG A 53 -7.53 18.22 -0.65
N LYS A 54 -8.73 18.63 -1.10
CA LYS A 54 -9.77 19.22 -0.23
C LYS A 54 -10.29 18.24 0.82
N MET A 55 -10.26 16.93 0.58
CA MET A 55 -10.57 15.90 1.56
C MET A 55 -9.48 15.77 2.65
N GLY A 56 -8.35 16.46 2.48
CA GLY A 56 -7.21 16.46 3.40
C GLY A 56 -6.20 15.35 3.14
N ILE A 57 -6.24 14.72 1.97
CA ILE A 57 -5.25 13.77 1.49
C ILE A 57 -4.03 14.53 0.97
N LYS A 58 -2.84 14.08 1.36
CA LYS A 58 -1.56 14.64 0.95
C LYS A 58 -0.66 13.63 0.25
N GLU A 59 -0.96 12.36 0.37
CA GLU A 59 -0.22 11.29 -0.28
C GLU A 59 -1.15 10.33 -1.00
N VAL A 60 -0.67 9.79 -2.11
CA VAL A 60 -1.46 8.88 -2.93
C VAL A 60 -0.64 7.68 -3.39
N GLU A 61 -1.35 6.62 -3.67
CA GLU A 61 -0.87 5.53 -4.52
C GLU A 61 -1.38 5.78 -5.94
N LEU A 62 -0.43 5.82 -6.86
CA LEU A 62 -0.70 6.16 -8.25
C LEU A 62 -1.16 4.94 -9.03
N TYR A 63 -2.24 5.09 -9.79
CA TYR A 63 -2.77 4.11 -10.74
C TYR A 63 -2.91 4.74 -12.13
N GLY A 64 -1.77 5.01 -12.78
CA GLY A 64 -1.74 5.68 -14.08
C GLY A 64 -1.91 7.21 -14.03
N THR A 65 -1.83 7.83 -15.17
CA THR A 65 -1.90 9.31 -15.35
C THR A 65 -3.22 9.79 -15.96
N TYR A 66 -4.14 8.87 -16.17
CA TYR A 66 -5.47 9.15 -16.77
C TYR A 66 -5.39 9.85 -18.14
N GLY A 67 -4.38 9.46 -18.94
CA GLY A 67 -4.16 9.99 -20.29
C GLY A 67 -3.37 11.28 -20.38
N LEU A 68 -2.93 11.84 -19.25
CA LEU A 68 -2.05 13.01 -19.26
C LEU A 68 -0.57 12.60 -19.43
N GLU A 69 0.19 13.46 -20.09
CA GLU A 69 1.63 13.33 -20.14
C GLU A 69 2.28 13.66 -18.79
N PHE A 70 3.45 13.09 -18.53
CA PHE A 70 4.17 13.26 -17.25
C PHE A 70 4.32 14.72 -16.80
N PRO A 71 4.76 15.69 -17.65
CA PRO A 71 4.93 17.07 -17.20
C PRO A 71 3.64 17.76 -16.73
N GLU A 72 2.52 17.39 -17.35
CA GLU A 72 1.22 17.93 -16.99
C GLU A 72 0.72 17.33 -15.69
N PHE A 73 0.82 15.99 -15.55
CA PHE A 73 0.36 15.30 -14.36
C PHE A 73 1.15 15.70 -13.11
N ILE A 74 2.50 15.79 -13.22
CA ILE A 74 3.35 16.22 -12.09
C ILE A 74 3.07 17.66 -11.66
N LYS A 75 2.71 18.55 -12.61
CA LYS A 75 2.29 19.92 -12.31
C LYS A 75 0.99 19.93 -11.50
N ILE A 76 0.01 19.09 -11.86
CA ILE A 76 -1.26 18.99 -11.12
C ILE A 76 -0.99 18.47 -9.70
N LEU A 77 -0.14 17.46 -9.52
CA LEU A 77 0.26 16.97 -8.20
C LEU A 77 0.89 18.08 -7.35
N ALA A 78 1.85 18.81 -7.92
CA ALA A 78 2.53 19.92 -7.23
C ALA A 78 1.58 21.08 -6.86
N GLN A 79 0.68 21.47 -7.75
CA GLN A 79 -0.33 22.51 -7.48
C GLN A 79 -1.27 22.14 -6.34
N ASN A 80 -1.50 20.86 -6.11
CA ASN A 80 -2.35 20.35 -5.04
C ASN A 80 -1.56 19.91 -3.80
N GLU A 81 -0.23 20.05 -3.78
CA GLU A 81 0.63 19.61 -2.70
C GLU A 81 0.38 18.12 -2.36
N ILE A 82 0.26 17.28 -3.36
CA ILE A 82 0.08 15.83 -3.26
C ILE A 82 1.36 15.13 -3.66
N SER A 83 1.81 14.21 -2.82
CA SER A 83 2.99 13.37 -3.05
C SER A 83 2.57 11.97 -3.50
N VAL A 84 3.27 11.42 -4.48
CA VAL A 84 3.15 10.00 -4.84
C VAL A 84 4.07 9.21 -3.92
N VAL A 85 3.51 8.33 -3.10
CA VAL A 85 4.29 7.47 -2.20
C VAL A 85 4.52 6.11 -2.84
N SER A 86 3.52 5.59 -3.53
CA SER A 86 3.53 4.29 -4.19
C SER A 86 3.15 4.43 -5.67
N TYR A 87 3.86 3.69 -6.51
CA TYR A 87 3.67 3.66 -7.96
C TYR A 87 3.21 2.27 -8.38
N GLY A 88 1.94 2.18 -8.78
CA GLY A 88 1.33 0.95 -9.26
C GLY A 88 1.74 0.61 -10.69
N ALA A 89 2.03 -0.66 -10.96
CA ALA A 89 2.44 -1.13 -12.27
C ALA A 89 1.91 -2.53 -12.59
N GLN A 90 1.97 -2.87 -13.86
CA GLN A 90 1.60 -4.19 -14.38
C GLN A 90 2.76 -5.17 -14.24
N PHE A 91 2.45 -6.45 -14.04
CA PHE A 91 3.43 -7.52 -13.89
C PHE A 91 4.37 -7.65 -15.10
N ASP A 92 3.85 -7.53 -16.32
CA ASP A 92 4.67 -7.63 -17.53
C ASP A 92 5.71 -6.51 -17.62
N LYS A 93 5.35 -5.29 -17.16
CA LYS A 93 6.30 -4.19 -17.07
C LYS A 93 7.40 -4.46 -16.05
N LEU A 94 7.06 -5.04 -14.90
CA LEU A 94 8.04 -5.48 -13.91
C LEU A 94 8.99 -6.52 -14.49
N LYS A 95 8.46 -7.51 -15.21
CA LYS A 95 9.20 -8.63 -15.79
C LYS A 95 10.16 -8.16 -16.89
N ASP A 96 9.66 -7.36 -17.84
CA ASP A 96 10.37 -7.08 -19.08
C ASP A 96 11.18 -5.77 -19.02
N PHE A 97 10.77 -4.80 -18.20
CA PHE A 97 11.36 -3.46 -18.13
C PHE A 97 11.55 -2.94 -16.69
N PRO A 98 12.18 -3.70 -15.78
CA PRO A 98 12.27 -3.31 -14.36
C PRO A 98 13.07 -2.03 -14.13
N GLN A 99 14.08 -1.72 -14.95
CA GLN A 99 14.82 -0.47 -14.83
C GLN A 99 13.97 0.73 -15.25
N THR A 100 13.27 0.64 -16.38
CA THR A 100 12.34 1.69 -16.82
C THR A 100 11.25 1.94 -15.76
N LEU A 101 10.71 0.87 -15.17
CA LEU A 101 9.74 0.97 -14.09
C LEU A 101 10.31 1.71 -12.86
N ALA A 102 11.56 1.42 -12.49
CA ALA A 102 12.22 2.13 -11.39
C ALA A 102 12.43 3.62 -11.71
N ASP A 103 12.85 3.95 -12.92
CA ASP A 103 13.08 5.33 -13.35
C ASP A 103 11.76 6.13 -13.36
N GLU A 104 10.67 5.54 -13.83
CA GLU A 104 9.35 6.15 -13.78
C GLU A 104 8.89 6.39 -12.34
N ALA A 105 8.93 5.38 -11.47
CA ALA A 105 8.53 5.52 -10.07
C ALA A 105 9.32 6.63 -9.36
N ARG A 106 10.63 6.70 -9.61
CA ARG A 106 11.49 7.77 -9.08
C ARG A 106 11.12 9.15 -9.62
N SER A 107 10.73 9.25 -10.88
CA SER A 107 10.34 10.54 -11.48
C SER A 107 9.12 11.16 -10.78
N TYR A 108 8.24 10.33 -10.22
CA TYR A 108 7.12 10.75 -9.38
C TYR A 108 7.51 10.96 -7.91
N GLY A 109 8.73 10.63 -7.50
CA GLY A 109 9.18 10.70 -6.12
C GLY A 109 8.67 9.55 -5.24
N ALA A 110 8.16 8.48 -5.86
CA ALA A 110 7.68 7.30 -5.14
C ALA A 110 8.80 6.63 -4.35
N LYS A 111 8.43 5.94 -3.29
CA LYS A 111 9.30 5.08 -2.48
C LYS A 111 9.04 3.60 -2.75
N TYR A 112 7.85 3.28 -3.21
CA TYR A 112 7.38 1.92 -3.43
C TYR A 112 6.94 1.74 -4.87
N VAL A 113 7.18 0.54 -5.40
CA VAL A 113 6.58 0.03 -6.64
C VAL A 113 5.67 -1.11 -6.26
N VAL A 114 4.39 -1.03 -6.62
CA VAL A 114 3.40 -2.06 -6.27
C VAL A 114 2.89 -2.75 -7.53
N ILE A 115 2.87 -4.07 -7.49
CA ILE A 115 2.26 -4.92 -8.51
C ILE A 115 0.97 -5.48 -7.93
N PHE A 116 -0.16 -5.13 -8.57
CA PHE A 116 -1.48 -5.48 -8.06
C PHE A 116 -1.98 -6.87 -8.49
N SER A 117 -1.38 -7.47 -9.51
CA SER A 117 -1.81 -8.79 -9.97
C SER A 117 -0.67 -9.58 -10.59
N ILE A 118 -0.74 -10.89 -10.44
CA ILE A 118 0.11 -11.86 -11.14
C ILE A 118 -0.78 -12.53 -12.19
N PRO A 119 -0.42 -12.48 -13.49
CA PRO A 119 -1.15 -13.20 -14.51
C PRO A 119 -0.98 -14.71 -14.34
N PHE A 120 -2.05 -15.45 -14.54
CA PHE A 120 -2.04 -16.90 -14.56
C PHE A 120 -3.03 -17.42 -15.60
N GLU A 121 -2.78 -18.63 -16.08
CA GLU A 121 -3.64 -19.31 -17.04
C GLU A 121 -4.56 -20.31 -16.32
N GLY A 122 -5.73 -20.57 -16.90
CA GLY A 122 -6.68 -21.51 -16.35
C GLY A 122 -7.63 -20.91 -15.30
N GLU A 123 -8.28 -21.79 -14.53
CA GLU A 123 -9.34 -21.40 -13.59
C GLU A 123 -8.83 -20.99 -12.21
N SER A 124 -7.57 -21.30 -11.91
CA SER A 124 -7.00 -21.13 -10.56
C SER A 124 -5.53 -20.78 -10.61
N PHE A 125 -5.11 -19.90 -9.70
CA PHE A 125 -3.70 -19.67 -9.40
C PHE A 125 -3.07 -20.92 -8.80
N THR A 126 -1.89 -21.30 -9.28
CA THR A 126 -1.18 -22.55 -8.92
C THR A 126 0.16 -22.30 -8.26
N VAL A 127 0.80 -23.36 -7.73
CA VAL A 127 2.15 -23.27 -7.18
C VAL A 127 3.18 -22.95 -8.26
N GLU A 128 2.98 -23.43 -9.49
CA GLU A 128 3.82 -23.13 -10.65
C GLU A 128 3.75 -21.64 -11.03
N ASP A 129 2.57 -21.02 -10.90
CA ASP A 129 2.40 -19.56 -11.11
C ASP A 129 3.09 -18.79 -10.00
N ALA A 130 3.00 -19.25 -8.74
CA ALA A 130 3.72 -18.65 -7.62
C ALA A 130 5.25 -18.75 -7.78
N ASP A 131 5.78 -19.87 -8.28
CA ASP A 131 7.21 -20.03 -8.55
C ASP A 131 7.70 -19.12 -9.68
N LYS A 132 6.94 -19.03 -10.78
CA LYS A 132 7.23 -18.09 -11.88
C LYS A 132 7.22 -16.64 -11.40
N ALA A 133 6.20 -16.27 -10.61
CA ALA A 133 6.12 -14.95 -10.01
C ALA A 133 7.31 -14.66 -9.10
N ALA A 134 7.68 -15.60 -8.21
CA ALA A 134 8.82 -15.44 -7.31
C ALA A 134 10.13 -15.20 -8.07
N ALA A 135 10.36 -15.91 -9.17
CA ALA A 135 11.53 -15.70 -10.02
C ALA A 135 11.58 -14.26 -10.57
N VAL A 136 10.45 -13.75 -11.09
CA VAL A 136 10.34 -12.38 -11.64
C VAL A 136 10.51 -11.35 -10.53
N PHE A 137 9.77 -11.46 -9.42
CA PHE A 137 9.83 -10.52 -8.30
C PHE A 137 11.23 -10.45 -7.69
N ASN A 138 11.89 -11.59 -7.48
CA ASN A 138 13.23 -11.63 -6.89
C ASN A 138 14.30 -11.04 -7.82
N ALA A 139 14.17 -11.25 -9.13
CA ALA A 139 15.09 -10.67 -10.12
C ALA A 139 14.89 -9.16 -10.25
N ALA A 140 13.66 -8.73 -10.48
CA ALA A 140 13.29 -7.33 -10.63
C ALA A 140 13.48 -6.54 -9.33
N GLY A 141 13.14 -7.13 -8.18
CA GLY A 141 13.29 -6.50 -6.87
C GLY A 141 14.71 -6.04 -6.56
N LYS A 142 15.73 -6.79 -7.02
CA LYS A 142 17.14 -6.36 -6.93
C LYS A 142 17.41 -5.09 -7.74
N ILE A 143 16.79 -4.94 -8.91
CA ILE A 143 16.95 -3.75 -9.76
C ILE A 143 16.21 -2.58 -9.11
N ILE A 144 14.97 -2.77 -8.69
CA ILE A 144 14.16 -1.76 -7.98
C ILE A 144 14.90 -1.26 -6.73
N ALA A 145 15.46 -2.17 -5.91
CA ALA A 145 16.20 -1.82 -4.70
C ALA A 145 17.49 -1.02 -4.98
N ARG A 146 18.22 -1.33 -6.04
CA ARG A 146 19.40 -0.54 -6.46
C ARG A 146 19.06 0.91 -6.81
N ASN A 147 17.82 1.17 -7.19
CA ASN A 147 17.28 2.50 -7.46
C ASN A 147 16.72 3.20 -6.22
N GLY A 148 16.89 2.61 -5.01
CA GLY A 148 16.42 3.19 -3.76
C GLY A 148 14.92 3.01 -3.51
N LEU A 149 14.26 2.08 -4.21
CA LEU A 149 12.85 1.78 -4.12
C LEU A 149 12.62 0.40 -3.46
N MET A 150 11.43 0.19 -2.92
CA MET A 150 10.97 -1.11 -2.44
C MET A 150 9.90 -1.67 -3.39
N LEU A 151 10.09 -2.91 -3.84
CA LEU A 151 9.08 -3.63 -4.61
C LEU A 151 8.08 -4.29 -3.66
N CYS A 152 6.80 -4.11 -3.91
CA CYS A 152 5.71 -4.74 -3.16
C CYS A 152 4.78 -5.53 -4.08
N TYR A 153 4.24 -6.61 -3.53
CA TYR A 153 3.13 -7.34 -4.15
C TYR A 153 1.85 -7.11 -3.34
N HIS A 154 0.75 -6.85 -4.03
CA HIS A 154 -0.58 -6.66 -3.48
C HIS A 154 -1.45 -7.88 -3.83
N PRO A 155 -1.72 -8.79 -2.89
CA PRO A 155 -2.53 -9.98 -3.14
C PRO A 155 -4.01 -9.65 -3.30
N HIS A 156 -4.68 -10.37 -4.23
CA HIS A 156 -6.10 -10.18 -4.56
C HIS A 156 -7.02 -11.32 -4.10
N GLY A 157 -6.50 -12.22 -3.24
CA GLY A 157 -7.30 -13.29 -2.64
C GLY A 157 -7.11 -14.65 -3.29
N TYR A 158 -6.79 -14.75 -4.57
CA TYR A 158 -6.57 -16.04 -5.25
C TYR A 158 -5.30 -16.77 -4.77
N GLU A 159 -4.41 -16.09 -4.06
CA GLU A 159 -3.21 -16.63 -3.43
C GLU A 159 -3.50 -17.39 -2.11
N PHE A 160 -4.69 -17.18 -1.54
CA PHE A 160 -5.04 -17.81 -0.26
C PHE A 160 -5.64 -19.21 -0.40
N LYS A 161 -5.52 -19.83 -1.58
CA LYS A 161 -5.90 -21.23 -1.78
C LYS A 161 -5.05 -22.15 -0.90
N PRO A 162 -5.66 -23.23 -0.35
CA PRO A 162 -4.94 -24.19 0.47
C PRO A 162 -3.74 -24.80 -0.27
N TYR A 163 -2.59 -24.82 0.40
CA TYR A 163 -1.37 -25.46 -0.09
C TYR A 163 -0.55 -25.96 1.09
N LYS A 164 -0.25 -27.27 1.13
CA LYS A 164 0.40 -27.95 2.26
C LYS A 164 -0.31 -27.63 3.58
N ASP A 165 0.44 -27.19 4.58
CA ASP A 165 -0.07 -26.84 5.90
C ASP A 165 -0.54 -25.38 6.01
N GLY A 166 -0.66 -24.67 4.87
CA GLY A 166 -1.05 -23.26 4.81
C GLY A 166 -1.76 -22.91 3.49
N THR A 167 -1.34 -21.83 2.87
CA THR A 167 -1.87 -21.30 1.62
C THR A 167 -0.75 -21.07 0.60
N LEU A 168 -1.10 -20.84 -0.67
CA LEU A 168 -0.12 -20.39 -1.67
C LEU A 168 0.49 -19.03 -1.31
N PHE A 169 -0.26 -18.16 -0.60
CA PHE A 169 0.30 -16.93 -0.07
C PHE A 169 1.43 -17.18 0.93
N ASP A 170 1.25 -18.14 1.84
CA ASP A 170 2.30 -18.55 2.79
C ASP A 170 3.56 -19.04 2.03
N TYR A 171 3.35 -19.82 0.98
CA TYR A 171 4.42 -20.28 0.10
C TYR A 171 5.13 -19.10 -0.60
N MET A 172 4.37 -18.12 -1.12
CA MET A 172 4.96 -16.92 -1.73
C MET A 172 5.76 -16.09 -0.72
N VAL A 173 5.31 -15.99 0.54
CA VAL A 173 6.06 -15.31 1.60
C VAL A 173 7.43 -15.95 1.82
N GLU A 174 7.53 -17.28 1.73
CA GLU A 174 8.80 -18.01 1.82
C GLU A 174 9.68 -17.82 0.58
N LYS A 175 9.07 -17.75 -0.62
CA LYS A 175 9.79 -17.67 -1.89
C LYS A 175 10.27 -16.28 -2.27
N PHE A 176 9.54 -15.26 -1.84
CA PHE A 176 9.92 -13.86 -2.13
C PHE A 176 11.05 -13.44 -1.19
N ASP A 177 12.18 -13.03 -1.77
CA ASP A 177 13.35 -12.54 -1.02
C ASP A 177 12.98 -11.25 -0.27
N SER A 178 12.84 -11.36 1.05
CA SER A 178 12.40 -10.25 1.92
C SER A 178 13.31 -9.03 1.90
N ARG A 179 14.52 -9.15 1.40
CA ARG A 179 15.45 -8.01 1.22
C ARG A 179 15.03 -7.09 0.09
N PHE A 180 14.27 -7.59 -0.88
CA PHE A 180 13.96 -6.89 -2.13
C PHE A 180 12.46 -6.81 -2.43
N VAL A 181 11.66 -7.72 -1.82
CA VAL A 181 10.23 -7.83 -2.09
C VAL A 181 9.46 -7.87 -0.77
N GLN A 182 8.52 -6.97 -0.62
CA GLN A 182 7.60 -6.89 0.50
C GLN A 182 6.15 -7.01 0.00
N PHE A 183 5.19 -6.85 0.89
CA PHE A 183 3.79 -6.92 0.54
C PHE A 183 3.07 -5.62 0.91
N GLU A 184 2.09 -5.29 0.13
CA GLU A 184 1.01 -4.39 0.48
C GLU A 184 -0.20 -5.23 0.85
N MET A 185 -0.75 -5.06 2.06
CA MET A 185 -1.94 -5.80 2.48
C MET A 185 -3.20 -5.06 2.02
N ASP A 186 -4.02 -5.68 1.18
CA ASP A 186 -5.40 -5.28 1.07
C ASP A 186 -6.26 -6.09 2.04
N VAL A 187 -6.77 -5.42 3.06
CA VAL A 187 -7.52 -6.08 4.15
C VAL A 187 -8.88 -6.62 3.69
N PHE A 188 -9.46 -6.02 2.63
CA PHE A 188 -10.69 -6.49 2.01
C PHE A 188 -10.44 -7.82 1.28
N TRP A 189 -9.39 -7.91 0.45
CA TRP A 189 -9.11 -9.11 -0.31
C TRP A 189 -8.69 -10.28 0.56
N VAL A 190 -7.94 -10.01 1.64
CA VAL A 190 -7.66 -11.03 2.67
C VAL A 190 -8.95 -11.56 3.28
N LYS A 191 -9.86 -10.66 3.69
CA LYS A 191 -11.17 -11.03 4.24
C LYS A 191 -12.05 -11.73 3.22
N GLN A 192 -12.03 -11.26 1.96
CA GLN A 192 -12.80 -11.83 0.87
C GLN A 192 -12.40 -13.29 0.58
N ALA A 193 -11.12 -13.61 0.69
CA ALA A 193 -10.61 -14.96 0.58
C ALA A 193 -10.88 -15.85 1.82
N GLY A 194 -11.60 -15.33 2.82
CA GLY A 194 -11.94 -16.07 4.04
C GLY A 194 -10.84 -16.09 5.09
N GLN A 195 -9.79 -15.29 4.92
CA GLN A 195 -8.71 -15.15 5.89
C GLN A 195 -8.98 -14.03 6.91
N ASP A 196 -8.21 -13.99 7.97
CA ASP A 196 -8.23 -12.93 8.97
C ASP A 196 -7.05 -11.98 8.78
N PRO A 197 -7.27 -10.70 8.37
CA PRO A 197 -6.20 -9.74 8.18
C PRO A 197 -5.36 -9.49 9.44
N LEU A 198 -5.97 -9.47 10.62
CA LEU A 198 -5.27 -9.29 11.88
C LEU A 198 -4.35 -10.48 12.20
N ALA A 199 -4.84 -11.71 11.97
CA ALA A 199 -4.05 -12.91 12.14
C ALA A 199 -2.87 -12.94 11.14
N LEU A 200 -3.10 -12.53 9.89
CA LEU A 200 -2.07 -12.49 8.85
C LEU A 200 -0.97 -11.48 9.17
N LEU A 201 -1.32 -10.27 9.67
CA LEU A 201 -0.34 -9.28 10.15
C LEU A 201 0.55 -9.85 11.26
N LYS A 202 -0.06 -10.53 12.24
CA LYS A 202 0.67 -11.14 13.36
C LYS A 202 1.55 -12.32 12.93
N LYS A 203 1.11 -13.08 11.92
CA LYS A 203 1.88 -14.19 11.36
C LYS A 203 3.14 -13.71 10.63
N TYR A 204 3.07 -12.55 9.97
CA TYR A 204 4.15 -12.00 9.15
C TYR A 204 4.47 -10.53 9.50
N PRO A 205 4.94 -10.24 10.73
CA PRO A 205 5.03 -8.88 11.26
C PRO A 205 5.98 -7.95 10.50
N ASN A 206 6.90 -8.49 9.70
CA ASN A 206 7.92 -7.72 8.99
C ASN A 206 7.79 -7.84 7.46
N ARG A 207 6.64 -8.31 6.97
CA ARG A 207 6.43 -8.53 5.54
C ARG A 207 5.46 -7.55 4.88
N PHE A 208 4.66 -6.85 5.68
CA PHE A 208 3.75 -5.82 5.17
C PHE A 208 4.29 -4.44 5.48
N VAL A 209 4.47 -3.63 4.43
CA VAL A 209 5.01 -2.25 4.55
C VAL A 209 4.03 -1.18 4.11
N LEU A 210 3.00 -1.57 3.36
CA LEU A 210 1.88 -0.76 2.89
C LEU A 210 0.56 -1.47 3.19
N MET A 211 -0.53 -0.71 3.21
CA MET A 211 -1.86 -1.27 3.44
C MET A 211 -2.94 -0.51 2.66
N HIS A 212 -3.74 -1.26 1.89
CA HIS A 212 -5.05 -0.80 1.47
C HIS A 212 -6.05 -1.03 2.58
N VAL A 213 -6.69 0.05 3.01
CA VAL A 213 -7.75 0.04 4.02
C VAL A 213 -9.08 0.12 3.28
N LYS A 214 -9.78 -1.01 3.23
CA LYS A 214 -11.00 -1.22 2.46
C LYS A 214 -11.93 -2.11 3.26
N ASP A 215 -13.16 -1.69 3.54
CA ASP A 215 -14.07 -2.46 4.38
C ASP A 215 -15.15 -3.14 3.55
N ARG A 216 -15.60 -4.30 4.04
CA ARG A 216 -16.50 -5.20 3.32
C ARG A 216 -17.86 -5.26 4.02
N LYS A 217 -18.93 -5.13 3.24
CA LYS A 217 -20.31 -5.24 3.70
C LYS A 217 -20.53 -6.56 4.44
N LYS A 218 -21.14 -6.48 5.61
CA LYS A 218 -21.48 -7.64 6.45
C LYS A 218 -22.35 -8.65 5.69
N GLY A 219 -21.99 -9.92 5.81
CA GLY A 219 -22.71 -11.01 5.15
C GLY A 219 -22.31 -11.26 3.69
N THR A 220 -21.30 -10.55 3.17
CA THR A 220 -20.73 -10.85 1.85
C THR A 220 -20.10 -12.25 1.86
N LYS A 221 -20.40 -13.05 0.86
CA LYS A 221 -19.84 -14.41 0.72
C LYS A 221 -18.36 -14.33 0.37
N ASN A 222 -17.58 -15.20 0.99
CA ASN A 222 -16.16 -15.35 0.67
C ASN A 222 -15.96 -15.96 -0.71
N THR A 223 -14.95 -15.48 -1.43
CA THR A 223 -14.45 -16.04 -2.69
C THR A 223 -12.93 -15.87 -2.75
N ASP A 224 -12.23 -16.88 -3.25
CA ASP A 224 -10.78 -16.90 -3.38
C ASP A 224 -10.32 -16.90 -4.85
N ASN A 225 -11.07 -16.22 -5.70
CA ASN A 225 -10.83 -16.17 -7.16
C ASN A 225 -10.45 -14.77 -7.68
N GLY A 226 -10.14 -13.84 -6.78
CA GLY A 226 -9.79 -12.46 -7.13
C GLY A 226 -10.96 -11.63 -7.67
N LYS A 227 -12.21 -12.06 -7.44
CA LYS A 227 -13.42 -11.35 -7.88
C LYS A 227 -14.31 -11.05 -6.69
N ALA A 228 -14.84 -9.84 -6.65
CA ALA A 228 -15.83 -9.40 -5.68
C ALA A 228 -16.81 -8.43 -6.33
N ASP A 229 -18.00 -8.33 -5.73
CA ASP A 229 -18.92 -7.23 -6.05
C ASP A 229 -18.37 -5.92 -5.47
N ILE A 230 -18.05 -4.97 -6.34
CA ILE A 230 -17.52 -3.66 -5.93
C ILE A 230 -18.49 -2.89 -5.04
N GLU A 231 -19.81 -3.13 -5.16
CA GLU A 231 -20.83 -2.53 -4.28
C GLU A 231 -20.83 -3.15 -2.87
N SER A 232 -19.99 -4.17 -2.62
CA SER A 232 -19.71 -4.66 -1.27
C SER A 232 -18.69 -3.80 -0.51
N ASN A 233 -18.07 -2.81 -1.14
CA ASN A 233 -17.24 -1.82 -0.47
C ASN A 233 -18.15 -0.88 0.34
N VAL A 234 -17.79 -0.63 1.61
CA VAL A 234 -18.56 0.20 2.53
C VAL A 234 -17.66 1.15 3.29
N VAL A 235 -18.25 2.16 3.91
CA VAL A 235 -17.52 3.09 4.79
C VAL A 235 -16.74 2.31 5.86
N LEU A 236 -15.47 2.64 6.04
CA LEU A 236 -14.60 1.98 7.00
C LEU A 236 -15.21 1.96 8.41
N GLY A 237 -15.12 0.82 9.07
CA GLY A 237 -15.68 0.58 10.39
C GLY A 237 -17.16 0.19 10.39
N THR A 238 -17.83 0.14 9.24
CA THR A 238 -19.24 -0.32 9.17
C THR A 238 -19.38 -1.74 8.65
N GLY A 239 -18.30 -2.31 8.12
CA GLY A 239 -18.25 -3.64 7.55
C GLY A 239 -17.87 -4.76 8.52
N ASP A 240 -17.27 -5.82 7.99
CA ASP A 240 -16.89 -7.04 8.71
C ASP A 240 -15.39 -7.38 8.69
N VAL A 241 -14.54 -6.45 8.20
CA VAL A 241 -13.07 -6.66 8.13
C VAL A 241 -12.41 -6.54 9.50
N GLY A 242 -12.97 -5.73 10.44
CA GLY A 242 -12.32 -5.46 11.72
C GLY A 242 -11.28 -4.34 11.64
N ILE A 243 -11.59 -3.27 10.92
CA ILE A 243 -10.66 -2.18 10.58
C ILE A 243 -9.94 -1.59 11.81
N VAL A 244 -10.61 -1.44 12.95
CA VAL A 244 -10.03 -0.83 14.16
C VAL A 244 -8.84 -1.64 14.67
N GLU A 245 -9.01 -2.95 14.82
CA GLU A 245 -7.98 -3.86 15.34
C GLU A 245 -6.83 -3.99 14.34
N VAL A 246 -7.15 -4.09 13.06
CA VAL A 246 -6.17 -4.20 11.97
C VAL A 246 -5.30 -2.95 11.88
N VAL A 247 -5.88 -1.75 11.88
CA VAL A 247 -5.13 -0.48 11.81
C VAL A 247 -4.25 -0.29 13.04
N ARG A 248 -4.76 -0.64 14.24
CA ARG A 248 -3.95 -0.57 15.46
C ARG A 248 -2.76 -1.53 15.44
N GLU A 249 -2.96 -2.73 14.92
CA GLU A 249 -1.86 -3.69 14.76
C GLU A 249 -0.86 -3.21 13.69
N ALA A 250 -1.32 -2.71 12.55
CA ALA A 250 -0.49 -2.12 11.52
C ALA A 250 0.40 -1.00 12.08
N LYS A 251 -0.15 -0.15 12.96
CA LYS A 251 0.61 0.90 13.66
C LYS A 251 1.73 0.34 14.53
N LYS A 252 1.44 -0.70 15.32
CA LYS A 252 2.45 -1.37 16.17
C LYS A 252 3.58 -1.97 15.33
N LEU A 253 3.25 -2.50 14.15
CA LEU A 253 4.19 -3.09 13.21
C LEU A 253 4.94 -2.05 12.35
N GLY A 254 4.65 -0.73 12.52
CA GLY A 254 5.34 0.33 11.81
C GLY A 254 4.87 0.57 10.37
N ILE A 255 3.70 0.06 9.99
CA ILE A 255 3.10 0.36 8.68
C ILE A 255 2.61 1.81 8.71
N GLN A 256 3.29 2.69 7.97
CA GLN A 256 3.06 4.13 8.03
C GLN A 256 2.00 4.61 7.04
N HIS A 257 1.91 4.00 5.86
CA HIS A 257 1.05 4.45 4.76
C HIS A 257 -0.20 3.57 4.67
N LEU A 258 -1.35 4.17 4.89
CA LEU A 258 -2.67 3.55 4.80
C LEU A 258 -3.43 4.19 3.64
N PHE A 259 -3.54 3.48 2.52
CA PHE A 259 -4.30 3.96 1.36
C PHE A 259 -5.75 3.50 1.46
N ILE A 260 -6.68 4.46 1.53
CA ILE A 260 -8.10 4.12 1.39
C ILE A 260 -8.32 3.72 -0.07
N GLU A 261 -9.00 2.60 -0.28
CA GLU A 261 -9.53 2.23 -1.58
C GLU A 261 -11.03 1.92 -1.46
N ASP A 262 -11.82 2.47 -2.37
CA ASP A 262 -13.24 2.21 -2.50
C ASP A 262 -13.60 2.20 -3.99
N GLU A 263 -14.04 1.07 -4.49
CA GLU A 263 -14.33 0.90 -5.91
C GLU A 263 -15.83 1.01 -6.22
N SER A 264 -16.67 1.20 -5.19
CA SER A 264 -18.12 1.29 -5.34
C SER A 264 -18.56 2.54 -6.10
N SER A 265 -19.79 2.51 -6.60
CA SER A 265 -20.44 3.69 -7.21
C SER A 265 -20.57 4.88 -6.25
N LYS A 266 -20.34 4.66 -4.93
CA LYS A 266 -20.42 5.68 -3.86
C LYS A 266 -19.06 6.10 -3.33
N ALA A 267 -17.96 5.77 -4.02
CA ALA A 267 -16.60 5.99 -3.55
C ALA A 267 -16.36 7.43 -3.06
N GLU A 268 -16.83 8.45 -3.77
CA GLU A 268 -16.63 9.86 -3.39
C GLU A 268 -17.19 10.17 -1.99
N GLU A 269 -18.39 9.70 -1.69
CA GLU A 269 -19.05 9.91 -0.40
C GLU A 269 -18.41 9.03 0.69
N GLN A 270 -18.16 7.76 0.37
CA GLN A 270 -17.65 6.77 1.33
C GLN A 270 -16.21 7.08 1.74
N VAL A 271 -15.33 7.47 0.81
CA VAL A 271 -13.94 7.86 1.10
C VAL A 271 -13.90 9.02 2.10
N LEU A 272 -14.74 10.06 1.93
CA LEU A 272 -14.76 11.18 2.87
C LEU A 272 -15.17 10.75 4.29
N LYS A 273 -16.14 9.84 4.40
CA LYS A 273 -16.57 9.28 5.70
C LYS A 273 -15.48 8.38 6.29
N SER A 274 -14.82 7.59 5.47
CA SER A 274 -13.74 6.69 5.85
C SER A 274 -12.50 7.45 6.36
N ILE A 275 -12.14 8.57 5.75
CA ILE A 275 -11.09 9.46 6.25
C ILE A 275 -11.42 9.95 7.68
N ARG A 276 -12.66 10.40 7.90
CA ARG A 276 -13.10 10.85 9.22
C ARG A 276 -13.02 9.75 10.26
N PHE A 277 -13.46 8.55 9.91
CA PHE A 277 -13.38 7.38 10.78
C PHE A 277 -11.91 7.04 11.12
N LEU A 278 -11.02 6.91 10.14
CA LEU A 278 -9.62 6.56 10.39
C LEU A 278 -8.90 7.58 11.29
N ARG A 279 -9.26 8.87 11.20
CA ARG A 279 -8.72 9.89 12.11
C ARG A 279 -9.08 9.65 13.58
N THR A 280 -10.09 8.86 13.88
CA THR A 280 -10.48 8.50 15.26
C THR A 280 -9.78 7.23 15.77
N VAL A 281 -9.25 6.41 14.88
CA VAL A 281 -8.71 5.07 15.20
C VAL A 281 -7.21 5.06 15.38
N ARG A 282 -6.47 5.79 14.56
CA ARG A 282 -5.01 5.81 14.49
C ARG A 282 -4.31 6.55 15.64
#